data_bf6dbc7c44f5101b274bfd8a1feb028a
#
_entry.id   bf6dbc7c44f5101b274bfd8a1feb028a
#
_cell.length_a   1.000
_cell.length_b   1.000
_cell.length_c   1.000
_cell.angle_alpha   90.00
_cell.angle_beta   90.00
_cell.angle_gamma   90.00
#
_symmetry.space_group_name_H-M   'P 1'
#
loop_
_entity.id
_entity.type
_entity.pdbx_description
1 polymer ?
#
loop_
_entity_poly.entity_id
_entity_poly.type
_entity_poly.pdbx_seq_one_letter_code
_entity_poly.pdbx_strand_id
1 'polypeptide(L)'
;LNYIGPIDGHNMKEMIDVIGNLKDFEGPQFLHVITKKGAGLDPAEADRIEFHAIGKVNAVKSAKSQQKKYQDIFGDWIVDMAKKDGALVAITPAMREGSGLVEFSKRYPDRYFDVAIAEQHSVTFAAGLSIENKKPVVAIYSTFLQRAYDQFIHDVAVQNLDVTFAIDRAGLIGEDGPTHSGSYDIAYLRCVPNIIIMTPSDEQETRLMLSTGFYHQGPA
;
A
#
# COMPACT_ATOMS: atom_id res chain seq x y z
N LEU A 1 2.81 22.15 25.24
CA LEU A 1 3.03 22.15 23.79
C LEU A 1 2.68 23.54 23.25
N ASN A 2 3.65 24.24 22.68
CA ASN A 2 3.43 25.51 22.01
C ASN A 2 3.08 25.26 20.55
N TYR A 3 1.99 25.85 20.08
CA TYR A 3 1.53 25.75 18.69
C TYR A 3 1.91 27.03 17.92
N ILE A 4 2.56 26.85 16.78
CA ILE A 4 2.98 27.92 15.87
C ILE A 4 2.45 27.59 14.47
N GLY A 5 1.71 28.51 13.88
CA GLY A 5 1.13 28.34 12.54
C GLY A 5 -0.38 28.60 12.50
N PRO A 6 -1.05 28.22 11.38
CA PRO A 6 -0.44 27.66 10.18
C PRO A 6 0.39 28.70 9.42
N ILE A 7 1.52 28.26 8.83
CA ILE A 7 2.37 29.09 7.98
C ILE A 7 2.50 28.50 6.57
N ASP A 8 2.76 29.33 5.58
CA ASP A 8 2.97 28.90 4.20
C ASP A 8 4.37 28.27 4.04
N GLY A 9 4.42 26.95 3.84
CA GLY A 9 5.65 26.21 3.61
C GLY A 9 6.35 26.50 2.27
N HIS A 10 5.70 27.24 1.37
CA HIS A 10 6.34 27.72 0.15
C HIS A 10 6.95 29.13 0.28
N ASN A 11 6.66 29.82 1.40
CA ASN A 11 7.30 31.09 1.74
C ASN A 11 8.58 30.84 2.54
N MET A 12 9.69 30.65 1.82
CA MET A 12 10.98 30.31 2.43
C MET A 12 11.47 31.37 3.43
N LYS A 13 11.19 32.64 3.19
CA LYS A 13 11.59 33.73 4.09
C LYS A 13 10.86 33.61 5.43
N GLU A 14 9.56 33.46 5.40
CA GLU A 14 8.73 33.29 6.61
C GLU A 14 9.13 32.03 7.37
N MET A 15 9.38 30.91 6.65
CA MET A 15 9.84 29.67 7.26
C MET A 15 11.17 29.84 8.03
N ILE A 16 12.13 30.53 7.44
CA ILE A 16 13.45 30.78 8.07
C ILE A 16 13.27 31.64 9.31
N ASP A 17 12.48 32.71 9.23
CA ASP A 17 12.26 33.64 10.33
C ASP A 17 11.54 32.91 11.50
N VAL A 18 10.50 32.13 11.21
CA VAL A 18 9.76 31.36 12.23
C VAL A 18 10.63 30.29 12.87
N ILE A 19 11.35 29.49 12.07
CA ILE A 19 12.25 28.45 12.61
C ILE A 19 13.40 29.07 13.42
N GLY A 20 13.91 30.24 12.98
CA GLY A 20 14.89 30.99 13.72
C GLY A 20 14.43 31.36 15.13
N ASN A 21 13.22 31.87 15.23
CA ASN A 21 12.63 32.26 16.51
C ASN A 21 12.31 31.08 17.44
N LEU A 22 12.01 29.89 16.85
CA LEU A 22 11.70 28.69 17.62
C LEU A 22 12.88 28.16 18.46
N LYS A 23 14.11 28.49 18.11
CA LYS A 23 15.31 28.06 18.82
C LYS A 23 15.36 28.55 20.26
N ASP A 24 14.71 29.67 20.53
CA ASP A 24 14.75 30.33 21.84
C ASP A 24 13.56 29.91 22.73
N PHE A 25 12.65 29.08 22.23
CA PHE A 25 11.53 28.59 23.01
C PHE A 25 11.89 27.30 23.77
N GLU A 26 11.53 27.26 25.04
CA GLU A 26 11.65 26.07 25.87
C GLU A 26 10.46 25.12 25.68
N GLY A 27 10.73 23.82 25.88
CA GLY A 27 9.73 22.74 25.82
C GLY A 27 9.35 22.31 24.41
N PRO A 28 8.38 21.40 24.24
CA PRO A 28 7.99 20.88 22.94
C PRO A 28 7.23 21.91 22.10
N GLN A 29 7.64 22.05 20.85
CA GLN A 29 7.06 22.96 19.87
C GLN A 29 6.31 22.15 18.80
N PHE A 30 5.14 22.66 18.39
CA PHE A 30 4.39 22.14 17.24
C PHE A 30 4.32 23.20 16.14
N LEU A 31 5.13 23.05 15.11
CA LEU A 31 5.13 23.94 13.95
C LEU A 31 4.19 23.37 12.87
N HIS A 32 3.10 24.08 12.58
CA HIS A 32 2.15 23.70 11.54
C HIS A 32 2.48 24.42 10.22
N VAL A 33 2.93 23.66 9.24
CA VAL A 33 3.30 24.14 7.92
C VAL A 33 2.30 23.61 6.89
N ILE A 34 1.75 24.50 6.07
CA ILE A 34 0.86 24.12 4.97
C ILE A 34 1.64 24.14 3.67
N THR A 35 1.60 23.05 2.93
CA THR A 35 2.21 22.95 1.60
C THR A 35 1.21 22.44 0.57
N LYS A 36 1.44 22.81 -0.70
CA LYS A 36 0.75 22.24 -1.85
C LYS A 36 1.72 21.33 -2.61
N LYS A 37 1.41 20.04 -2.67
CA LYS A 37 2.24 19.07 -3.41
C LYS A 37 2.31 19.46 -4.89
N GLY A 38 3.52 19.53 -5.43
CA GLY A 38 3.76 19.92 -6.81
C GLY A 38 3.83 21.46 -7.04
N ALA A 39 3.76 22.26 -5.96
CA ALA A 39 3.77 23.73 -6.08
C ALA A 39 4.94 24.26 -6.93
N GLY A 40 4.63 25.17 -7.85
CA GLY A 40 5.60 25.77 -8.77
C GLY A 40 5.85 24.98 -10.06
N LEU A 41 5.18 23.83 -10.25
CA LEU A 41 5.21 23.04 -11.48
C LEU A 41 3.77 22.70 -11.90
N ASP A 42 3.20 23.48 -12.83
CA ASP A 42 1.79 23.35 -13.25
C ASP A 42 1.33 21.91 -13.54
N PRO A 43 2.07 21.10 -14.32
CA PRO A 43 1.68 19.70 -14.53
C PRO A 43 1.60 18.88 -13.25
N ALA A 44 2.50 19.10 -12.28
CA ALA A 44 2.50 18.39 -11.01
C ALA A 44 1.38 18.87 -10.07
N GLU A 45 0.98 20.12 -10.19
CA GLU A 45 -0.19 20.64 -9.48
C GLU A 45 -1.49 20.06 -10.03
N ALA A 46 -1.55 19.81 -11.35
CA ALA A 46 -2.70 19.23 -12.02
C ALA A 46 -2.82 17.72 -11.76
N ASP A 47 -1.72 16.96 -11.78
CA ASP A 47 -1.70 15.52 -11.49
C ASP A 47 -0.63 15.17 -10.46
N ARG A 48 -1.01 15.21 -9.20
CA ARG A 48 -0.12 14.94 -8.07
C ARG A 48 0.26 13.46 -7.94
N ILE A 49 -0.47 12.57 -8.59
CA ILE A 49 -0.23 11.13 -8.55
C ILE A 49 0.84 10.78 -9.56
N GLU A 50 0.69 11.18 -10.83
CA GLU A 50 1.68 10.94 -11.87
C GLU A 50 3.04 11.56 -11.52
N PHE A 51 3.03 12.74 -10.89
CA PHE A 51 4.25 13.46 -10.48
C PHE A 51 4.74 13.12 -9.07
N HIS A 52 4.23 12.07 -8.44
CA HIS A 52 4.71 11.64 -7.13
C HIS A 52 6.15 11.12 -7.17
N ALA A 53 6.49 10.38 -8.22
CA ALA A 53 7.84 9.89 -8.48
C ALA A 53 8.19 10.18 -9.95
N ILE A 54 8.91 11.27 -10.18
CA ILE A 54 9.27 11.70 -11.54
C ILE A 54 10.48 10.90 -12.01
N GLY A 55 10.31 10.14 -13.10
CA GLY A 55 11.42 9.54 -13.83
C GLY A 55 12.33 10.57 -14.49
N LYS A 56 13.38 10.13 -15.18
CA LYS A 56 14.28 11.05 -15.92
C LYS A 56 13.48 11.90 -16.92
N VAL A 57 13.52 13.20 -16.77
CA VAL A 57 12.76 14.19 -17.58
C VAL A 57 13.03 14.05 -19.10
N ASN A 58 14.21 13.55 -19.48
CA ASN A 58 14.63 13.33 -20.87
C ASN A 58 14.70 11.87 -21.28
N ALA A 59 14.10 10.95 -20.51
CA ALA A 59 14.02 9.58 -20.96
C ALA A 59 13.14 9.53 -22.22
N VAL A 60 13.74 9.23 -23.37
CA VAL A 60 12.98 8.85 -24.56
C VAL A 60 11.95 7.82 -24.08
N LYS A 61 10.66 8.10 -24.27
CA LYS A 61 9.59 7.17 -23.93
C LYS A 61 9.89 5.88 -24.67
N SER A 62 10.59 4.95 -24.02
CA SER A 62 10.74 3.60 -24.53
C SER A 62 9.32 3.09 -24.73
N ALA A 63 9.05 2.46 -25.86
CA ALA A 63 7.75 1.89 -26.14
C ALA A 63 7.27 1.14 -24.88
N LYS A 64 6.11 1.55 -24.35
CA LYS A 64 5.53 0.88 -23.17
C LYS A 64 5.51 -0.61 -23.49
N SER A 65 6.16 -1.41 -22.68
CA SER A 65 6.07 -2.87 -22.78
C SER A 65 4.57 -3.22 -22.89
N GLN A 66 4.22 -4.03 -23.89
CA GLN A 66 2.84 -4.50 -24.05
C GLN A 66 2.47 -5.54 -22.98
N GLN A 67 3.44 -6.01 -22.20
CA GLN A 67 3.22 -6.95 -21.12
C GLN A 67 2.59 -6.27 -19.91
N LYS A 68 1.51 -6.86 -19.41
CA LYS A 68 0.88 -6.44 -18.17
C LYS A 68 1.82 -6.71 -17.00
N LYS A 69 1.85 -5.76 -16.05
CA LYS A 69 2.53 -5.98 -14.77
C LYS A 69 1.69 -6.92 -13.89
N TYR A 70 2.30 -7.59 -12.93
CA TYR A 70 1.58 -8.45 -11.97
C TYR A 70 0.47 -7.71 -11.23
N GLN A 71 0.71 -6.45 -10.85
CA GLN A 71 -0.31 -5.58 -10.26
C GLN A 71 -1.54 -5.36 -11.14
N ASP A 72 -1.37 -5.33 -12.47
CA ASP A 72 -2.48 -5.17 -13.41
C ASP A 72 -3.31 -6.47 -13.49
N ILE A 73 -2.63 -7.63 -13.44
CA ILE A 73 -3.28 -8.94 -13.39
C ILE A 73 -4.08 -9.10 -12.08
N PHE A 74 -3.50 -8.67 -10.96
CA PHE A 74 -4.20 -8.63 -9.68
C PHE A 74 -5.41 -7.69 -9.74
N GLY A 75 -5.26 -6.49 -10.30
CA GLY A 75 -6.35 -5.53 -10.44
C GLY A 75 -7.53 -6.07 -11.25
N ASP A 76 -7.25 -6.74 -12.38
CA ASP A 76 -8.28 -7.41 -13.18
C ASP A 76 -8.94 -8.55 -12.39
N TRP A 77 -8.13 -9.38 -11.73
CA TRP A 77 -8.61 -10.53 -10.96
C TRP A 77 -9.54 -10.12 -9.82
N ILE A 78 -9.18 -9.10 -9.03
CA ILE A 78 -9.97 -8.71 -7.86
C ILE A 78 -11.33 -8.10 -8.26
N VAL A 79 -11.37 -7.38 -9.37
CA VAL A 79 -12.63 -6.88 -9.95
C VAL A 79 -13.53 -8.03 -10.43
N ASP A 80 -12.94 -9.03 -11.09
CA ASP A 80 -13.68 -10.20 -11.57
C ASP A 80 -14.20 -11.06 -10.41
N MET A 81 -13.38 -11.23 -9.36
CA MET A 81 -13.77 -11.99 -8.19
C MET A 81 -14.87 -11.27 -7.40
N ALA A 82 -14.79 -9.96 -7.25
CA ALA A 82 -15.80 -9.16 -6.57
C ALA A 82 -17.20 -9.21 -7.21
N LYS A 83 -17.27 -9.50 -8.52
CA LYS A 83 -18.56 -9.76 -9.21
C LYS A 83 -19.17 -11.08 -8.79
N LYS A 84 -18.32 -12.09 -8.46
CA LYS A 84 -18.74 -13.44 -8.12
C LYS A 84 -19.05 -13.59 -6.64
N ASP A 85 -18.32 -12.87 -5.80
CA ASP A 85 -18.43 -12.96 -4.34
C ASP A 85 -18.61 -11.57 -3.72
N GLY A 86 -19.76 -11.35 -3.11
CA GLY A 86 -20.12 -10.10 -2.42
C GLY A 86 -19.43 -9.93 -1.06
N ALA A 87 -18.84 -10.99 -0.51
CA ALA A 87 -18.10 -10.94 0.75
C ALA A 87 -16.68 -10.38 0.58
N LEU A 88 -16.15 -10.37 -0.66
CA LEU A 88 -14.82 -9.83 -0.95
C LEU A 88 -14.74 -8.34 -0.62
N VAL A 89 -13.74 -7.96 0.17
CA VAL A 89 -13.34 -6.59 0.47
C VAL A 89 -11.85 -6.41 0.22
N ALA A 90 -11.47 -5.24 -0.27
CA ALA A 90 -10.07 -4.91 -0.56
C ALA A 90 -9.55 -3.88 0.45
N ILE A 91 -8.37 -4.12 0.99
CA ILE A 91 -7.70 -3.25 1.96
C ILE A 91 -6.31 -2.93 1.43
N THR A 92 -5.88 -1.69 1.54
CA THR A 92 -4.50 -1.30 1.21
C THR A 92 -4.01 -0.17 2.12
N PRO A 93 -2.75 -0.19 2.56
CA PRO A 93 -2.16 0.91 3.30
C PRO A 93 -1.53 1.94 2.33
N ALA A 94 -2.33 2.92 1.87
CA ALA A 94 -1.92 4.02 0.99
C ALA A 94 -1.33 3.61 -0.37
N MET A 95 -1.72 2.43 -0.92
CA MET A 95 -1.07 1.85 -2.10
C MET A 95 -2.06 1.59 -3.25
N ARG A 96 -3.16 2.36 -3.35
CA ARG A 96 -4.23 2.14 -4.34
C ARG A 96 -3.72 1.98 -5.77
N GLU A 97 -2.89 2.92 -6.22
CA GLU A 97 -2.36 2.95 -7.59
C GLU A 97 -1.31 1.83 -7.78
N GLY A 98 -0.38 1.73 -6.86
CA GLY A 98 0.71 0.77 -6.91
C GLY A 98 0.27 -0.69 -6.79
N SER A 99 -0.83 -0.94 -6.11
CA SER A 99 -1.42 -2.29 -5.99
C SER A 99 -2.48 -2.61 -7.04
N GLY A 100 -2.73 -1.72 -8.03
CA GLY A 100 -3.72 -1.99 -9.09
C GLY A 100 -5.19 -1.92 -8.64
N LEU A 101 -5.49 -1.26 -7.52
CA LEU A 101 -6.84 -1.21 -6.94
C LEU A 101 -7.71 -0.04 -7.44
N VAL A 102 -7.22 0.76 -8.40
CA VAL A 102 -7.94 1.95 -8.89
C VAL A 102 -9.33 1.59 -9.43
N GLU A 103 -9.42 0.58 -10.27
CA GLU A 103 -10.71 0.18 -10.87
C GLU A 103 -11.65 -0.44 -9.82
N PHE A 104 -11.10 -1.26 -8.90
CA PHE A 104 -11.87 -1.83 -7.80
C PHE A 104 -12.48 -0.72 -6.91
N SER A 105 -11.69 0.27 -6.52
CA SER A 105 -12.15 1.37 -5.67
C SER A 105 -13.28 2.20 -6.28
N LYS A 106 -13.31 2.31 -7.62
CA LYS A 106 -14.38 3.00 -8.35
C LYS A 106 -15.67 2.17 -8.46
N ARG A 107 -15.53 0.86 -8.73
CA ARG A 107 -16.68 -0.03 -8.92
C ARG A 107 -17.33 -0.48 -7.61
N TYR A 108 -16.54 -0.62 -6.57
CA TYR A 108 -16.95 -1.16 -5.28
C TYR A 108 -16.50 -0.29 -4.10
N PRO A 109 -16.87 1.01 -4.07
CA PRO A 109 -16.40 1.95 -3.06
C PRO A 109 -16.69 1.49 -1.62
N ASP A 110 -17.84 0.85 -1.38
CA ASP A 110 -18.24 0.35 -0.07
C ASP A 110 -17.51 -0.92 0.37
N ARG A 111 -16.67 -1.48 -0.50
CA ARG A 111 -15.86 -2.68 -0.24
C ARG A 111 -14.36 -2.41 -0.41
N TYR A 112 -13.99 -1.15 -0.53
CA TYR A 112 -12.61 -0.68 -0.64
C TYR A 112 -12.23 0.15 0.56
N PHE A 113 -11.10 -0.19 1.20
CA PHE A 113 -10.59 0.49 2.38
C PHE A 113 -9.13 0.87 2.18
N ASP A 114 -8.86 2.16 2.12
CA ASP A 114 -7.51 2.70 2.23
C ASP A 114 -7.30 3.17 3.67
N VAL A 115 -6.41 2.49 4.38
CA VAL A 115 -6.14 2.74 5.80
C VAL A 115 -4.98 3.72 6.01
N ALA A 116 -4.60 4.45 4.98
CA ALA A 116 -3.41 5.30 4.95
C ALA A 116 -2.12 4.50 5.28
N ILE A 117 -1.05 5.15 5.74
CA ILE A 117 0.22 4.49 6.08
C ILE A 117 0.10 3.85 7.48
N ALA A 118 -0.73 2.81 7.56
CA ALA A 118 -1.04 2.12 8.81
C ALA A 118 -1.10 0.59 8.58
N GLU A 119 0.04 -0.01 8.29
CA GLU A 119 0.17 -1.42 7.89
C GLU A 119 -0.33 -2.36 8.98
N GLN A 120 -0.03 -2.10 10.25
CA GLN A 120 -0.52 -2.88 11.38
C GLN A 120 -2.04 -2.86 11.44
N HIS A 121 -2.64 -1.67 11.29
CA HIS A 121 -4.08 -1.52 11.27
C HIS A 121 -4.72 -2.28 10.09
N SER A 122 -4.08 -2.29 8.92
CA SER A 122 -4.61 -3.00 7.76
C SER A 122 -4.80 -4.50 8.03
N VAL A 123 -3.85 -5.12 8.73
CA VAL A 123 -3.88 -6.56 9.05
C VAL A 123 -4.89 -6.85 10.16
N THR A 124 -4.87 -6.08 11.24
CA THR A 124 -5.86 -6.25 12.34
C THR A 124 -7.30 -6.00 11.86
N PHE A 125 -7.49 -5.00 11.01
CA PHE A 125 -8.79 -4.72 10.40
C PHE A 125 -9.26 -5.86 9.49
N ALA A 126 -8.36 -6.44 8.69
CA ALA A 126 -8.66 -7.62 7.89
C ALA A 126 -9.09 -8.81 8.77
N ALA A 127 -8.38 -9.05 9.88
CA ALA A 127 -8.76 -10.08 10.84
C ALA A 127 -10.19 -9.89 11.38
N GLY A 128 -10.54 -8.66 11.80
CA GLY A 128 -11.89 -8.33 12.26
C GLY A 128 -12.96 -8.55 11.19
N LEU A 129 -12.69 -8.17 9.94
CA LEU A 129 -13.61 -8.41 8.82
C LEU A 129 -13.79 -9.90 8.52
N SER A 130 -12.72 -10.70 8.63
CA SER A 130 -12.79 -12.15 8.43
C SER A 130 -13.68 -12.82 9.50
N ILE A 131 -13.60 -12.39 10.76
CA ILE A 131 -14.49 -12.86 11.84
C ILE A 131 -15.96 -12.58 11.52
N GLU A 132 -16.24 -11.46 10.85
CA GLU A 132 -17.59 -11.05 10.41
C GLU A 132 -17.98 -11.67 9.03
N ASN A 133 -17.37 -12.79 8.65
CA ASN A 133 -17.64 -13.53 7.42
C ASN A 133 -17.43 -12.70 6.12
N LYS A 134 -16.57 -11.70 6.16
CA LYS A 134 -16.02 -11.09 4.94
C LYS A 134 -14.81 -11.86 4.47
N LYS A 135 -14.47 -11.68 3.20
CA LYS A 135 -13.26 -12.23 2.58
C LYS A 135 -12.29 -11.08 2.24
N PRO A 136 -11.48 -10.67 3.22
CA PRO A 136 -10.54 -9.56 3.02
C PRO A 136 -9.36 -10.00 2.16
N VAL A 137 -9.03 -9.13 1.20
CA VAL A 137 -7.81 -9.19 0.40
C VAL A 137 -6.97 -7.96 0.76
N VAL A 138 -5.83 -8.19 1.41
CA VAL A 138 -4.88 -7.15 1.79
C VAL A 138 -3.84 -7.00 0.70
N ALA A 139 -3.88 -5.90 -0.04
CA ALA A 139 -2.89 -5.57 -1.08
C ALA A 139 -1.81 -4.68 -0.48
N ILE A 140 -0.62 -5.25 -0.29
CA ILE A 140 0.48 -4.61 0.44
C ILE A 140 1.83 -4.95 -0.21
N TYR A 141 2.81 -4.05 -0.14
CA TYR A 141 4.16 -4.36 -0.59
C TYR A 141 4.90 -5.22 0.44
N SER A 142 5.74 -6.12 -0.07
CA SER A 142 6.56 -7.03 0.75
C SER A 142 7.32 -6.30 1.86
N THR A 143 8.02 -5.22 1.52
CA THR A 143 8.76 -4.41 2.52
C THR A 143 7.86 -3.80 3.60
N PHE A 144 6.62 -3.45 3.27
CA PHE A 144 5.71 -2.82 4.23
C PHE A 144 4.98 -3.82 5.12
N LEU A 145 4.77 -5.04 4.66
CA LEU A 145 4.21 -6.10 5.50
C LEU A 145 5.09 -6.42 6.72
N GLN A 146 6.38 -6.14 6.64
CA GLN A 146 7.30 -6.29 7.79
C GLN A 146 6.83 -5.52 9.03
N ARG A 147 6.20 -4.34 8.84
CA ARG A 147 5.67 -3.54 9.96
C ARG A 147 4.45 -4.16 10.64
N ALA A 148 3.76 -5.06 9.96
CA ALA A 148 2.55 -5.72 10.44
C ALA A 148 2.78 -7.22 10.73
N TYR A 149 4.03 -7.63 10.89
CA TYR A 149 4.39 -9.04 11.09
C TYR A 149 3.80 -9.60 12.39
N ASP A 150 3.82 -8.84 13.47
CA ASP A 150 3.18 -9.23 14.73
C ASP A 150 1.67 -9.43 14.55
N GLN A 151 0.96 -8.49 13.95
CA GLN A 151 -0.46 -8.59 13.68
C GLN A 151 -0.80 -9.75 12.74
N PHE A 152 0.07 -9.99 11.75
CA PHE A 152 -0.07 -11.14 10.86
C PHE A 152 -0.04 -12.47 11.63
N ILE A 153 0.91 -12.64 12.56
CA ILE A 153 1.00 -13.83 13.41
C ILE A 153 -0.18 -13.90 14.37
N HIS A 154 -0.34 -12.86 15.20
CA HIS A 154 -1.25 -12.88 16.34
C HIS A 154 -2.72 -12.76 15.94
N ASP A 155 -3.03 -11.80 15.05
CA ASP A 155 -4.42 -11.51 14.75
C ASP A 155 -4.99 -12.41 13.65
N VAL A 156 -4.14 -12.92 12.74
CA VAL A 156 -4.60 -13.71 11.60
C VAL A 156 -4.19 -15.17 11.70
N ALA A 157 -2.88 -15.47 11.75
CA ALA A 157 -2.39 -16.84 11.57
C ALA A 157 -2.71 -17.76 12.76
N VAL A 158 -2.50 -17.29 13.99
CA VAL A 158 -2.81 -18.08 15.22
C VAL A 158 -4.30 -18.39 15.30
N GLN A 159 -5.16 -17.53 14.80
CA GLN A 159 -6.61 -17.70 14.76
C GLN A 159 -7.09 -18.43 13.50
N ASN A 160 -6.18 -18.74 12.58
CA ASN A 160 -6.47 -19.38 11.28
C ASN A 160 -7.58 -18.66 10.49
N LEU A 161 -7.53 -17.32 10.46
CA LEU A 161 -8.54 -16.51 9.79
C LEU A 161 -8.35 -16.48 8.28
N ASP A 162 -9.46 -16.48 7.56
CA ASP A 162 -9.51 -16.44 6.10
C ASP A 162 -9.18 -15.03 5.58
N VAL A 163 -7.88 -14.74 5.43
CA VAL A 163 -7.34 -13.49 4.91
C VAL A 163 -6.36 -13.78 3.79
N THR A 164 -6.62 -13.18 2.62
CA THR A 164 -5.70 -13.27 1.47
C THR A 164 -4.77 -12.08 1.44
N PHE A 165 -3.46 -12.33 1.41
CA PHE A 165 -2.43 -11.29 1.27
C PHE A 165 -1.88 -11.28 -0.16
N ALA A 166 -2.23 -10.25 -0.93
CA ALA A 166 -1.63 -9.99 -2.23
C ALA A 166 -0.36 -9.15 -2.04
N ILE A 167 0.78 -9.84 -1.93
CA ILE A 167 2.07 -9.23 -1.62
C ILE A 167 2.77 -8.84 -2.91
N ASP A 168 2.84 -7.55 -3.18
CA ASP A 168 3.53 -7.00 -4.35
C ASP A 168 4.96 -6.57 -4.01
N ARG A 169 5.79 -6.30 -5.00
CA ARG A 169 7.21 -5.92 -4.85
C ARG A 169 8.02 -6.92 -4.02
N ALA A 170 7.72 -8.22 -4.15
CA ALA A 170 8.58 -9.27 -3.59
C ALA A 170 9.87 -9.42 -4.42
N GLY A 171 10.97 -9.78 -3.75
CA GLY A 171 12.29 -9.93 -4.37
C GLY A 171 13.04 -8.61 -4.57
N LEU A 172 13.93 -8.56 -5.55
CA LEU A 172 14.77 -7.40 -5.85
C LEU A 172 14.01 -6.41 -6.72
N ILE A 173 13.67 -5.26 -6.16
CA ILE A 173 12.96 -4.18 -6.85
C ILE A 173 13.93 -3.05 -7.15
N GLY A 174 14.28 -2.89 -8.44
CA GLY A 174 15.22 -1.86 -8.87
C GLY A 174 14.61 -0.45 -8.96
N GLU A 175 13.35 -0.36 -9.38
CA GLU A 175 12.67 0.91 -9.67
C GLU A 175 12.44 1.75 -8.41
N ASP A 176 12.03 1.11 -7.32
CA ASP A 176 11.70 1.80 -6.05
C ASP A 176 12.89 1.90 -5.09
N GLY A 177 14.05 1.34 -5.46
CA GLY A 177 15.29 1.40 -4.70
C GLY A 177 15.37 0.44 -3.49
N PRO A 178 16.45 0.52 -2.71
CA PRO A 178 16.78 -0.48 -1.69
C PRO A 178 15.78 -0.54 -0.53
N THR A 179 15.06 0.54 -0.25
CA THR A 179 14.06 0.60 0.83
C THR A 179 12.79 -0.18 0.51
N HIS A 180 12.58 -0.55 -0.76
CA HIS A 180 11.41 -1.30 -1.24
C HIS A 180 11.75 -2.75 -1.61
N SER A 181 12.97 -3.20 -1.34
CA SER A 181 13.37 -4.59 -1.61
C SER A 181 12.59 -5.57 -0.74
N GLY A 182 11.94 -6.54 -1.37
CA GLY A 182 11.11 -7.58 -0.75
C GLY A 182 11.86 -8.89 -0.55
N SER A 183 13.04 -8.84 0.06
CA SER A 183 13.94 -10.00 0.16
C SER A 183 13.66 -10.93 1.35
N TYR A 184 12.77 -10.56 2.27
CA TYR A 184 12.63 -11.23 3.57
C TYR A 184 11.29 -11.94 3.78
N ASP A 185 10.28 -11.66 2.97
CA ASP A 185 8.90 -12.13 3.14
C ASP A 185 8.79 -13.65 3.22
N ILE A 186 9.34 -14.38 2.26
CA ILE A 186 9.31 -15.86 2.29
C ILE A 186 10.00 -16.38 3.56
N ALA A 187 11.11 -15.77 3.98
CA ALA A 187 11.86 -16.22 5.15
C ALA A 187 11.05 -16.10 6.44
N TYR A 188 10.41 -14.96 6.69
CA TYR A 188 9.63 -14.77 7.92
C TYR A 188 8.22 -15.37 7.85
N LEU A 189 7.61 -15.49 6.67
CA LEU A 189 6.30 -16.13 6.54
C LEU A 189 6.38 -17.65 6.70
N ARG A 190 7.46 -18.29 6.25
CA ARG A 190 7.62 -19.75 6.35
C ARG A 190 7.62 -20.33 7.77
N CYS A 191 7.92 -19.53 8.78
CA CYS A 191 7.88 -20.01 10.17
C CYS A 191 6.50 -19.89 10.81
N VAL A 192 5.53 -19.28 10.12
CA VAL A 192 4.18 -19.07 10.63
C VAL A 192 3.32 -20.28 10.29
N PRO A 193 2.56 -20.86 11.26
CA PRO A 193 1.69 -21.99 11.01
C PRO A 193 0.45 -21.60 10.18
N ASN A 194 -0.15 -22.62 9.56
CA ASN A 194 -1.43 -22.52 8.85
C ASN A 194 -1.46 -21.60 7.63
N ILE A 195 -0.32 -21.07 7.18
CA ILE A 195 -0.24 -20.24 5.99
C ILE A 195 0.08 -21.05 4.74
N ILE A 196 -0.51 -20.70 3.62
CA ILE A 196 -0.01 -21.10 2.30
C ILE A 196 0.73 -19.95 1.65
N ILE A 197 1.91 -20.23 1.08
CA ILE A 197 2.72 -19.23 0.38
C ILE A 197 2.85 -19.66 -1.08
N MET A 198 2.49 -18.78 -2.00
CA MET A 198 2.50 -19.05 -3.43
C MET A 198 3.25 -17.95 -4.17
N THR A 199 4.13 -18.36 -5.09
CA THR A 199 4.96 -17.44 -5.88
C THR A 199 4.76 -17.74 -7.37
N PRO A 200 3.90 -16.98 -8.06
CA PRO A 200 3.61 -17.23 -9.47
C PRO A 200 4.80 -16.91 -10.37
N SER A 201 5.00 -17.71 -11.41
CA SER A 201 6.04 -17.50 -12.42
C SER A 201 5.55 -16.70 -13.62
N ASP A 202 4.23 -16.65 -13.85
CA ASP A 202 3.62 -15.96 -14.97
C ASP A 202 2.23 -15.37 -14.64
N GLU A 203 1.64 -14.72 -15.62
CA GLU A 203 0.34 -14.05 -15.52
C GLU A 203 -0.80 -15.04 -15.24
N GLN A 204 -0.76 -16.21 -15.84
CA GLN A 204 -1.81 -17.24 -15.67
C GLN A 204 -1.73 -17.85 -14.27
N GLU A 205 -0.54 -18.21 -13.82
CA GLU A 205 -0.33 -18.71 -12.46
C GLU A 205 -0.74 -17.66 -11.41
N THR A 206 -0.47 -16.38 -11.67
CA THR A 206 -0.90 -15.29 -10.77
C THR A 206 -2.41 -15.35 -10.54
N ARG A 207 -3.22 -15.42 -11.58
CA ARG A 207 -4.69 -15.51 -11.44
C ARG A 207 -5.14 -16.79 -10.73
N LEU A 208 -4.50 -17.91 -11.02
CA LEU A 208 -4.84 -19.21 -10.41
C LEU A 208 -4.49 -19.21 -8.91
N MET A 209 -3.30 -18.75 -8.56
CA MET A 209 -2.83 -18.70 -7.17
C MET A 209 -3.63 -17.70 -6.33
N LEU A 210 -3.97 -16.52 -6.86
CA LEU A 210 -4.88 -15.58 -6.21
C LEU A 210 -6.26 -16.22 -5.94
N SER A 211 -6.79 -16.97 -6.91
CA SER A 211 -8.06 -17.69 -6.71
C SER A 211 -7.92 -18.81 -5.69
N THR A 212 -6.81 -19.54 -5.70
CA THR A 212 -6.52 -20.59 -4.71
C THR A 212 -6.45 -20.00 -3.31
N GLY A 213 -5.72 -18.89 -3.12
CA GLY A 213 -5.64 -18.19 -1.83
C GLY A 213 -7.00 -17.69 -1.36
N PHE A 214 -7.80 -17.11 -2.25
CA PHE A 214 -9.13 -16.61 -1.92
C PHE A 214 -10.12 -17.69 -1.47
N TYR A 215 -9.99 -18.92 -2.01
CA TYR A 215 -10.86 -20.05 -1.62
C TYR A 215 -10.25 -20.90 -0.51
N HIS A 216 -9.00 -20.66 -0.12
CA HIS A 216 -8.39 -21.34 1.01
C HIS A 216 -9.06 -20.89 2.31
N GLN A 217 -9.25 -21.84 3.24
CA GLN A 217 -9.76 -21.55 4.59
C GLN A 217 -8.56 -21.37 5.53
N GLY A 218 -8.18 -20.14 5.74
CA GLY A 218 -7.00 -19.74 6.50
C GLY A 218 -6.18 -18.67 5.77
N PRO A 219 -5.05 -18.25 6.34
CA PRO A 219 -4.22 -17.21 5.75
C PRO A 219 -3.48 -17.70 4.49
N ALA A 220 -3.47 -16.88 3.45
CA ALA A 220 -2.85 -17.19 2.17
C ALA A 220 -2.10 -15.96 1.58
#